data_ab4e65002d9576b7a65bbdc52c3b987b
#
_entry.id   ab4e65002d9576b7a65bbdc52c3b987b
#
_cell.length_a   1.000
_cell.length_b   1.000
_cell.length_c   1.000
_cell.angle_alpha   90.00
_cell.angle_beta   90.00
_cell.angle_gamma   90.00
#
_symmetry.space_group_name_H-M   'P 1'
#
loop_
_entity.id
_entity.type
_entity.pdbx_description
1 polymer ?
#
loop_
_entity_poly.entity_id
_entity_poly.type
_entity_poly.pdbx_seq_one_letter_code
_entity_poly.pdbx_strand_id
1 'polypeptide(L)'
;PADKTTAASIITSGQHIIALGPTANWLGKVWPTQNYQPLWHDLCTAHPTARPAIFYGPGEQEAALARPVLAALPNAIDAGGRFSLTQTAAMLARCRLYVGNDSGLMHLAAATGIPTLGLFGPSRASEYAPAGPLSRWVAAPGGEGVAPIAALPVNTVAHAALTLLEQTEPRI
;
A
#
# COMPACT_ATOMS: atom_id res chain seq x y z
N PRO A 1 -3.61 -10.55 -22.16
CA PRO A 1 -3.60 -11.93 -21.69
C PRO A 1 -2.36 -12.25 -20.86
N ALA A 2 -1.14 -12.00 -21.39
CA ALA A 2 0.14 -12.32 -20.71
C ALA A 2 0.28 -11.66 -19.32
N ASP A 3 -0.10 -10.39 -19.18
CA ASP A 3 0.01 -9.66 -17.91
C ASP A 3 -0.90 -10.24 -16.83
N LYS A 4 -2.09 -10.69 -17.21
CA LYS A 4 -3.02 -11.38 -16.29
C LYS A 4 -2.49 -12.73 -15.84
N THR A 5 -1.80 -13.45 -16.72
CA THR A 5 -1.15 -14.73 -16.39
C THR A 5 0.00 -14.54 -15.43
N THR A 6 0.87 -13.55 -15.66
CA THR A 6 1.94 -13.17 -14.74
C THR A 6 1.38 -12.76 -13.39
N ALA A 7 0.35 -11.90 -13.35
CA ALA A 7 -0.28 -11.49 -12.10
C ALA A 7 -0.85 -12.69 -11.34
N ALA A 8 -1.47 -13.66 -12.04
CA ALA A 8 -2.03 -14.86 -11.43
C ALA A 8 -0.99 -15.81 -10.84
N SER A 9 0.22 -15.84 -11.39
CA SER A 9 1.31 -16.65 -10.85
C SER A 9 1.94 -16.06 -9.57
N ILE A 10 1.84 -14.75 -9.39
CA ILE A 10 2.39 -14.04 -8.22
C ILE A 10 1.32 -13.86 -7.13
N ILE A 11 0.11 -13.43 -7.53
CA ILE A 11 -1.03 -13.21 -6.62
C ILE A 11 -2.21 -14.06 -7.11
N THR A 12 -2.44 -15.18 -6.43
CA THR A 12 -3.52 -16.11 -6.76
C THR A 12 -4.87 -15.50 -6.36
N SER A 13 -5.89 -15.66 -7.20
CA SER A 13 -7.26 -15.22 -6.91
C SER A 13 -7.82 -15.94 -5.68
N GLY A 14 -8.65 -15.24 -4.91
CA GLY A 14 -9.28 -15.78 -3.69
C GLY A 14 -8.40 -15.71 -2.45
N GLN A 15 -7.15 -15.26 -2.55
CA GLN A 15 -6.32 -14.97 -1.38
C GLN A 15 -6.67 -13.60 -0.81
N HIS A 16 -6.59 -13.45 0.51
CA HIS A 16 -6.74 -12.16 1.19
C HIS A 16 -5.41 -11.42 1.19
N ILE A 17 -5.10 -10.74 0.09
CA ILE A 17 -3.84 -10.02 -0.09
C ILE A 17 -4.02 -8.53 0.24
N ILE A 18 -3.16 -8.01 1.11
CA ILE A 18 -3.04 -6.58 1.40
C ILE A 18 -1.75 -6.08 0.77
N ALA A 19 -1.88 -5.14 -0.16
CA ALA A 19 -0.76 -4.50 -0.83
C ALA A 19 -0.19 -3.38 0.03
N LEU A 20 1.12 -3.36 0.21
CA LEU A 20 1.86 -2.31 0.92
C LEU A 20 2.84 -1.64 -0.03
N GLY A 21 2.79 -0.30 -0.12
CA GLY A 21 3.67 0.52 -0.96
C GLY A 21 4.62 1.39 -0.11
N PRO A 22 5.78 0.84 0.33
CA PRO A 22 6.67 1.54 1.25
C PRO A 22 7.59 2.56 0.59
N THR A 23 7.47 2.79 -0.71
CA THR A 23 8.39 3.60 -1.49
C THR A 23 7.74 4.85 -2.06
N ALA A 24 8.54 5.84 -2.41
CA ALA A 24 8.15 7.03 -3.14
C ALA A 24 9.39 7.63 -3.82
N ASN A 25 9.18 8.46 -4.84
CA ASN A 25 10.25 9.12 -5.59
C ASN A 25 10.99 10.21 -4.79
N TRP A 26 10.48 10.62 -3.64
CA TRP A 26 11.10 11.58 -2.73
C TRP A 26 11.07 11.01 -1.31
N LEU A 27 12.25 10.94 -0.67
CA LEU A 27 12.42 10.37 0.67
C LEU A 27 11.55 11.05 1.74
N GLY A 28 11.26 12.34 1.60
CA GLY A 28 10.35 13.07 2.49
C GLY A 28 8.92 12.53 2.53
N LYS A 29 8.51 11.78 1.51
CA LYS A 29 7.21 11.11 1.43
C LYS A 29 7.22 9.65 1.90
N VAL A 30 8.39 9.13 2.28
CA VAL A 30 8.54 7.74 2.70
C VAL A 30 8.21 7.61 4.18
N TRP A 31 7.10 6.96 4.48
CA TRP A 31 6.74 6.61 5.86
C TRP A 31 7.79 5.65 6.43
N PRO A 32 8.25 5.84 7.68
CA PRO A 32 9.33 5.04 8.24
C PRO A 32 9.09 3.54 8.07
N THR A 33 10.03 2.83 7.46
CA THR A 33 9.86 1.42 7.08
C THR A 33 9.65 0.49 8.28
N GLN A 34 10.18 0.85 9.46
CA GLN A 34 9.94 0.13 10.71
C GLN A 34 8.47 0.16 11.16
N ASN A 35 7.67 1.10 10.68
CA ASN A 35 6.25 1.21 11.03
C ASN A 35 5.38 0.16 10.33
N TYR A 36 5.87 -0.45 9.26
CA TYR A 36 5.11 -1.47 8.53
C TYR A 36 4.95 -2.77 9.32
N GLN A 37 5.89 -3.10 10.20
CA GLN A 37 5.77 -4.29 11.04
C GLN A 37 4.64 -4.17 12.07
N PRO A 38 4.55 -3.12 12.90
CA PRO A 38 3.41 -2.96 13.79
C PRO A 38 2.09 -2.73 13.04
N LEU A 39 2.08 -2.01 11.92
CA LEU A 39 0.89 -1.92 11.07
C LEU A 39 0.42 -3.31 10.63
N TRP A 40 1.34 -4.15 10.14
CA TRP A 40 1.00 -5.51 9.73
C TRP A 40 0.47 -6.37 10.89
N HIS A 41 1.05 -6.21 12.08
CA HIS A 41 0.56 -6.91 13.27
C HIS A 41 -0.92 -6.61 13.54
N ASP A 42 -1.32 -5.34 13.48
CA ASP A 42 -2.71 -4.95 13.69
C ASP A 42 -3.63 -5.49 12.59
N LEU A 43 -3.21 -5.39 11.32
CA LEU A 43 -3.96 -5.90 10.18
C LEU A 43 -4.14 -7.42 10.22
N CYS A 44 -3.09 -8.20 10.51
CA CYS A 44 -3.18 -9.65 10.54
C CYS A 44 -3.88 -10.18 11.80
N THR A 45 -3.92 -9.40 12.87
CA THR A 45 -4.73 -9.74 14.06
C THR A 45 -6.22 -9.67 13.73
N ALA A 46 -6.65 -8.66 12.99
CA ALA A 46 -8.04 -8.52 12.54
C ALA A 46 -8.38 -9.47 11.38
N HIS A 47 -7.42 -9.76 10.51
CA HIS A 47 -7.57 -10.60 9.32
C HIS A 47 -6.48 -11.69 9.27
N PRO A 48 -6.61 -12.78 10.07
CA PRO A 48 -5.55 -13.80 10.23
C PRO A 48 -5.17 -14.54 8.95
N THR A 49 -6.03 -14.55 7.94
CA THR A 49 -5.77 -15.19 6.64
C THR A 49 -5.09 -14.25 5.64
N ALA A 50 -4.89 -12.98 6.01
CA ALA A 50 -4.26 -12.01 5.14
C ALA A 50 -2.77 -12.31 4.92
N ARG A 51 -2.27 -11.96 3.72
CA ARG A 51 -0.84 -11.99 3.38
C ARG A 51 -0.41 -10.62 2.85
N PRO A 52 0.78 -10.13 3.24
CA PRO A 52 1.29 -8.88 2.70
C PRO A 52 1.91 -9.10 1.33
N ALA A 53 1.68 -8.16 0.41
CA ALA A 53 2.41 -8.05 -0.85
C ALA A 53 3.07 -6.67 -0.93
N ILE A 54 4.38 -6.64 -1.12
CA ILE A 54 5.16 -5.40 -1.13
C ILE A 54 5.36 -4.94 -2.56
N PHE A 55 4.79 -3.78 -2.86
CA PHE A 55 4.87 -3.14 -4.17
C PHE A 55 5.86 -1.97 -4.12
N TYR A 56 6.77 -1.92 -5.07
CA TYR A 56 7.74 -0.84 -5.23
C TYR A 56 8.12 -0.70 -6.70
N GLY A 57 8.60 0.48 -7.08
CA GLY A 57 9.00 0.79 -8.44
C GLY A 57 10.33 0.15 -8.85
N PRO A 58 10.74 0.30 -10.10
CA PRO A 58 12.01 -0.23 -10.59
C PRO A 58 13.20 0.55 -10.04
N GLY A 59 14.35 -0.12 -10.00
CA GLY A 59 15.63 0.46 -9.63
C GLY A 59 16.06 0.18 -8.19
N GLU A 60 17.37 0.33 -7.95
CA GLU A 60 18.01 -0.05 -6.70
C GLU A 60 17.56 0.82 -5.52
N GLN A 61 17.26 2.09 -5.75
CA GLN A 61 16.79 3.00 -4.70
C GLN A 61 15.45 2.55 -4.14
N GLU A 62 14.51 2.20 -5.01
CA GLU A 62 13.20 1.67 -4.62
C GLU A 62 13.34 0.31 -3.91
N ALA A 63 14.16 -0.58 -4.47
CA ALA A 63 14.43 -1.89 -3.88
C ALA A 63 15.08 -1.76 -2.49
N ALA A 64 16.00 -0.82 -2.29
CA ALA A 64 16.65 -0.59 -1.00
C ALA A 64 15.64 -0.15 0.09
N LEU A 65 14.64 0.64 -0.27
CA LEU A 65 13.56 1.04 0.64
C LEU A 65 12.60 -0.11 0.96
N ALA A 66 12.35 -1.00 0.00
CA ALA A 66 11.43 -2.12 0.16
C ALA A 66 12.03 -3.29 0.97
N ARG A 67 13.35 -3.53 0.87
CA ARG A 67 14.02 -4.66 1.53
C ARG A 67 13.77 -4.79 3.03
N PRO A 68 13.86 -3.71 3.86
CA PRO A 68 13.58 -3.82 5.29
C PRO A 68 12.15 -4.28 5.58
N VAL A 69 11.18 -3.84 4.78
CA VAL A 69 9.77 -4.23 4.93
C VAL A 69 9.57 -5.69 4.53
N LEU A 70 10.14 -6.12 3.39
CA LEU A 70 10.13 -7.53 2.97
C LEU A 70 10.74 -8.45 4.03
N ALA A 71 11.86 -8.04 4.62
CA ALA A 71 12.55 -8.84 5.64
C ALA A 71 11.76 -8.92 6.97
N ALA A 72 11.02 -7.86 7.32
CA ALA A 72 10.30 -7.77 8.58
C ALA A 72 8.92 -8.46 8.56
N LEU A 73 8.34 -8.68 7.37
CA LEU A 73 6.99 -9.23 7.27
C LEU A 73 6.99 -10.71 6.87
N PRO A 74 6.44 -11.61 7.72
CA PRO A 74 6.39 -13.03 7.43
C PRO A 74 5.57 -13.32 6.18
N ASN A 75 6.07 -14.20 5.32
CA ASN A 75 5.40 -14.64 4.09
C ASN A 75 5.05 -13.51 3.11
N ALA A 76 5.77 -12.38 3.17
CA ALA A 76 5.56 -11.27 2.25
C ALA A 76 5.80 -11.70 0.79
N ILE A 77 4.89 -11.31 -0.09
CA ILE A 77 5.06 -11.49 -1.53
C ILE A 77 5.86 -10.29 -2.06
N ASP A 78 6.98 -10.55 -2.71
CA ASP A 78 7.72 -9.54 -3.45
C ASP A 78 7.04 -9.28 -4.80
N ALA A 79 6.30 -8.19 -4.88
CA ALA A 79 5.51 -7.75 -6.04
C ALA A 79 6.10 -6.49 -6.71
N GLY A 80 7.37 -6.19 -6.51
CA GLY A 80 7.98 -4.95 -7.02
C GLY A 80 9.13 -5.11 -7.98
N GLY A 81 9.58 -3.99 -8.52
CA GLY A 81 10.85 -3.74 -9.21
C GLY A 81 10.99 -4.29 -10.62
N ARG A 82 10.47 -5.47 -10.91
CA ARG A 82 10.71 -6.22 -12.16
C ARG A 82 9.50 -6.33 -13.10
N PHE A 83 8.37 -5.82 -12.70
CA PHE A 83 7.13 -5.95 -13.45
C PHE A 83 6.83 -4.68 -14.25
N SER A 84 6.20 -4.84 -15.42
CA SER A 84 5.66 -3.72 -16.17
C SER A 84 4.52 -3.04 -15.40
N LEU A 85 4.17 -1.80 -15.80
CA LEU A 85 3.05 -1.08 -15.21
C LEU A 85 1.73 -1.84 -15.31
N THR A 86 1.48 -2.49 -16.45
CA THR A 86 0.28 -3.29 -16.70
C THR A 86 0.25 -4.58 -15.88
N GLN A 87 1.40 -5.22 -15.67
CA GLN A 87 1.53 -6.37 -14.77
C GLN A 87 1.29 -5.97 -13.32
N THR A 88 1.87 -4.84 -12.89
CA THR A 88 1.67 -4.29 -11.55
C THR A 88 0.20 -3.95 -11.31
N ALA A 89 -0.47 -3.29 -12.27
CA ALA A 89 -1.90 -3.01 -12.18
C ALA A 89 -2.73 -4.29 -12.08
N ALA A 90 -2.40 -5.33 -12.86
CA ALA A 90 -3.09 -6.61 -12.82
C ALA A 90 -2.89 -7.36 -11.50
N MET A 91 -1.75 -7.21 -10.84
CA MET A 91 -1.49 -7.73 -9.49
C MET A 91 -2.26 -6.94 -8.43
N LEU A 92 -2.22 -5.60 -8.49
CA LEU A 92 -2.97 -4.73 -7.58
C LEU A 92 -4.47 -5.03 -7.63
N ALA A 93 -5.04 -5.22 -8.82
CA ALA A 93 -6.45 -5.56 -9.01
C ALA A 93 -6.88 -6.87 -8.31
N ARG A 94 -5.95 -7.69 -7.84
CA ARG A 94 -6.19 -8.94 -7.10
C ARG A 94 -6.05 -8.78 -5.58
N CYS A 95 -5.64 -7.57 -5.13
CA CYS A 95 -5.52 -7.26 -3.71
C CYS A 95 -6.85 -6.76 -3.13
N ARG A 96 -7.01 -6.93 -1.81
CA ARG A 96 -8.20 -6.47 -1.08
C ARG A 96 -8.07 -5.02 -0.60
N LEU A 97 -6.87 -4.55 -0.45
CA LEU A 97 -6.54 -3.21 0.02
C LEU A 97 -5.13 -2.85 -0.46
N TYR A 98 -4.91 -1.59 -0.74
CA TYR A 98 -3.58 -0.99 -0.85
C TYR A 98 -3.39 0.05 0.26
N VAL A 99 -2.23 0.01 0.93
CA VAL A 99 -1.78 1.04 1.88
C VAL A 99 -0.37 1.47 1.47
N GLY A 100 -0.16 2.75 1.23
CA GLY A 100 1.17 3.21 0.85
C GLY A 100 1.31 4.71 0.73
N ASN A 101 2.55 5.13 0.54
CA ASN A 101 2.95 6.53 0.43
C ASN A 101 2.30 7.21 -0.79
N ASP A 102 2.24 8.55 -0.77
CA ASP A 102 1.92 9.37 -1.94
C ASP A 102 2.93 9.10 -3.07
N SER A 103 2.54 8.23 -3.98
CA SER A 103 3.38 7.72 -5.09
C SER A 103 2.54 7.30 -6.29
N GLY A 104 3.20 7.05 -7.42
CA GLY A 104 2.55 6.52 -8.61
C GLY A 104 1.84 5.18 -8.38
N LEU A 105 2.36 4.33 -7.49
CA LEU A 105 1.73 3.05 -7.13
C LEU A 105 0.40 3.24 -6.40
N MET A 106 0.29 4.25 -5.54
CA MET A 106 -0.97 4.60 -4.88
C MET A 106 -2.04 4.98 -5.91
N HIS A 107 -1.70 5.82 -6.88
CA HIS A 107 -2.61 6.20 -7.96
C HIS A 107 -2.97 5.01 -8.86
N LEU A 108 -2.00 4.15 -9.14
CA LEU A 108 -2.24 2.93 -9.91
C LEU A 108 -3.20 1.99 -9.18
N ALA A 109 -3.02 1.80 -7.86
CA ALA A 109 -3.93 1.00 -7.05
C ALA A 109 -5.36 1.55 -7.10
N ALA A 110 -5.53 2.85 -6.88
CA ALA A 110 -6.83 3.53 -6.98
C ALA A 110 -7.47 3.35 -8.36
N ALA A 111 -6.67 3.45 -9.43
CA ALA A 111 -7.15 3.28 -10.81
C ALA A 111 -7.61 1.84 -11.11
N THR A 112 -7.14 0.83 -10.38
CA THR A 112 -7.64 -0.55 -10.50
C THR A 112 -8.98 -0.76 -9.81
N GLY A 113 -9.45 0.21 -9.03
CA GLY A 113 -10.74 0.16 -8.33
C GLY A 113 -10.70 -0.55 -6.98
N ILE A 114 -9.51 -0.97 -6.49
CA ILE A 114 -9.41 -1.56 -5.15
C ILE A 114 -9.46 -0.48 -4.06
N PRO A 115 -9.88 -0.83 -2.84
CA PRO A 115 -9.73 0.04 -1.68
C PRO A 115 -8.29 0.51 -1.55
N THR A 116 -8.10 1.83 -1.47
CA THR A 116 -6.76 2.45 -1.47
C THR A 116 -6.65 3.48 -0.37
N LEU A 117 -5.66 3.30 0.52
CA LEU A 117 -5.31 4.22 1.58
C LEU A 117 -3.96 4.88 1.28
N GLY A 118 -3.98 6.19 1.00
CA GLY A 118 -2.78 7.02 0.82
C GLY A 118 -2.25 7.59 2.12
N LEU A 119 -0.92 7.56 2.31
CA LEU A 119 -0.22 8.11 3.46
C LEU A 119 0.45 9.43 3.08
N PHE A 120 0.13 10.49 3.81
CA PHE A 120 0.57 11.85 3.51
C PHE A 120 1.34 12.48 4.66
N GLY A 121 2.32 13.29 4.31
CA GLY A 121 3.11 14.10 5.21
C GLY A 121 3.35 15.48 4.58
N PRO A 122 4.52 15.72 3.96
CA PRO A 122 4.87 17.02 3.38
C PRO A 122 4.19 17.30 2.03
N SER A 123 3.45 16.37 1.46
CA SER A 123 2.63 16.62 0.27
C SER A 123 1.17 16.89 0.64
N ARG A 124 0.48 17.67 -0.19
CA ARG A 124 -0.90 18.07 0.07
C ARG A 124 -1.87 16.98 -0.37
N ALA A 125 -2.56 16.39 0.59
CA ALA A 125 -3.60 15.41 0.28
C ALA A 125 -4.77 16.02 -0.51
N SER A 126 -5.08 17.31 -0.29
CA SER A 126 -6.09 18.03 -1.08
C SER A 126 -5.79 18.08 -2.59
N GLU A 127 -4.52 17.93 -2.98
CA GLU A 127 -4.08 17.97 -4.38
C GLU A 127 -3.75 16.58 -4.93
N TYR A 128 -3.20 15.71 -4.09
CA TYR A 128 -2.57 14.45 -4.50
C TYR A 128 -3.22 13.18 -3.94
N ALA A 129 -4.37 13.30 -3.27
CA ALA A 129 -5.06 12.12 -2.76
C ALA A 129 -5.45 11.14 -3.88
N PRO A 130 -5.49 9.83 -3.59
CA PRO A 130 -5.90 8.84 -4.58
C PRO A 130 -7.37 9.08 -4.96
N ALA A 131 -7.66 9.02 -6.26
CA ALA A 131 -9.00 9.27 -6.80
C ALA A 131 -9.82 7.98 -6.81
N GLY A 132 -11.11 8.07 -6.51
CA GLY A 132 -12.06 6.97 -6.63
C GLY A 132 -12.94 6.78 -5.39
N PRO A 133 -14.07 6.07 -5.53
CA PRO A 133 -15.06 5.93 -4.47
C PRO A 133 -14.55 5.14 -3.25
N LEU A 134 -13.61 4.23 -3.47
CA LEU A 134 -12.98 3.40 -2.44
C LEU A 134 -11.59 3.92 -2.01
N SER A 135 -11.27 5.16 -2.37
CA SER A 135 -10.00 5.80 -1.99
C SER A 135 -10.16 6.65 -0.75
N ARG A 136 -9.19 6.56 0.14
CA ARG A 136 -9.07 7.36 1.37
C ARG A 136 -7.63 7.76 1.57
N TRP A 137 -7.40 8.68 2.49
CA TRP A 137 -6.07 9.10 2.90
C TRP A 137 -6.03 9.46 4.38
N VAL A 138 -4.85 9.38 4.94
CA VAL A 138 -4.50 9.89 6.26
C VAL A 138 -3.24 10.74 6.17
N ALA A 139 -3.14 11.79 6.97
CA ALA A 139 -2.01 12.69 6.95
C ALA A 139 -1.38 12.82 8.34
N ALA A 140 -0.09 13.10 8.35
CA ALA A 140 0.64 13.41 9.57
C ALA A 140 0.06 14.67 10.25
N PRO A 141 -0.06 14.67 11.58
CA PRO A 141 -0.51 15.85 12.32
C PRO A 141 0.50 17.00 12.20
N GLY A 142 0.02 18.25 12.15
CA GLY A 142 0.88 19.45 12.11
C GLY A 142 0.72 20.32 10.88
N GLY A 143 -0.23 20.02 10.01
CA GLY A 143 -0.58 20.85 8.86
C GLY A 143 -0.29 20.19 7.52
N GLU A 144 -1.22 20.40 6.59
CA GLU A 144 -1.13 19.87 5.23
C GLU A 144 0.05 20.47 4.48
N GLY A 145 0.83 19.63 3.83
CA GLY A 145 1.95 20.04 2.98
C GLY A 145 3.23 20.43 3.74
N VAL A 146 3.24 20.39 5.09
CA VAL A 146 4.41 20.75 5.90
C VAL A 146 4.78 19.71 6.94
N ALA A 147 3.84 18.91 7.41
CA ALA A 147 4.10 17.93 8.47
C ALA A 147 5.02 16.80 7.96
N PRO A 148 6.05 16.41 8.72
CA PRO A 148 6.87 15.26 8.34
C PRO A 148 6.05 13.97 8.41
N ILE A 149 6.16 13.13 7.37
CA ILE A 149 5.40 11.87 7.33
C ILE A 149 5.76 10.92 8.49
N ALA A 150 6.95 11.06 9.05
CA ALA A 150 7.38 10.30 10.22
C ALA A 150 6.52 10.56 11.47
N ALA A 151 5.79 11.69 11.51
CA ALA A 151 4.86 12.01 12.59
C ALA A 151 3.49 11.32 12.42
N LEU A 152 3.22 10.62 11.30
CA LEU A 152 1.98 9.88 11.09
C LEU A 152 1.99 8.60 11.95
N PRO A 153 1.09 8.50 12.97
CA PRO A 153 1.10 7.38 13.89
C PRO A 153 0.61 6.08 13.24
N VAL A 154 1.19 4.95 13.65
CA VAL A 154 0.81 3.62 13.16
C VAL A 154 -0.66 3.31 13.43
N ASN A 155 -1.16 3.62 14.64
CA ASN A 155 -2.55 3.37 15.01
C ASN A 155 -3.54 4.16 14.14
N THR A 156 -3.20 5.36 13.69
CA THR A 156 -4.01 6.14 12.75
C THR A 156 -4.12 5.43 11.40
N VAL A 157 -3.00 4.91 10.90
CA VAL A 157 -2.96 4.16 9.63
C VAL A 157 -3.72 2.84 9.76
N ALA A 158 -3.47 2.09 10.84
CA ALA A 158 -4.14 0.81 11.09
C ALA A 158 -5.67 0.97 11.18
N HIS A 159 -6.14 1.94 11.95
CA HIS A 159 -7.56 2.22 12.09
C HIS A 159 -8.21 2.57 10.74
N ALA A 160 -7.61 3.46 9.97
CA ALA A 160 -8.12 3.84 8.66
C ALA A 160 -8.14 2.64 7.66
N ALA A 161 -7.11 1.82 7.66
CA ALA A 161 -7.01 0.63 6.82
C ALA A 161 -8.07 -0.41 7.17
N LEU A 162 -8.27 -0.72 8.45
CA LEU A 162 -9.30 -1.64 8.93
C LEU A 162 -10.70 -1.13 8.61
N THR A 163 -10.98 0.15 8.88
CA THR A 163 -12.27 0.77 8.54
C THR A 163 -12.58 0.66 7.04
N LEU A 164 -11.56 0.86 6.18
CA LEU A 164 -11.74 0.77 4.74
C LEU A 164 -12.00 -0.68 4.29
N LEU A 165 -11.33 -1.67 4.90
CA LEU A 165 -11.59 -3.09 4.65
C LEU A 165 -13.02 -3.48 5.04
N GLU A 166 -13.48 -3.09 6.24
CA GLU A 166 -14.84 -3.37 6.71
C GLU A 166 -15.93 -2.78 5.81
N GLN A 167 -15.71 -1.57 5.30
CA GLN A 167 -16.65 -0.89 4.38
C GLN A 167 -16.75 -1.56 3.02
N THR A 168 -15.76 -2.34 2.63
CA THR A 168 -15.64 -2.94 1.29
C THR A 168 -15.78 -4.46 1.29
N GLU A 169 -15.86 -5.08 2.47
CA GLU A 169 -16.21 -6.50 2.57
C GLU A 169 -17.66 -6.70 2.14
N PRO A 170 -17.95 -7.75 1.33
CA PRO A 170 -19.34 -8.12 1.04
C PRO A 170 -20.04 -8.42 2.37
N ARG A 171 -21.10 -7.69 2.67
CA ARG A 171 -21.99 -8.05 3.78
C ARG A 171 -22.63 -9.39 3.41
N ILE A 172 -22.31 -10.43 4.18
CA ILE A 172 -22.92 -11.76 4.07
C ILE A 172 -24.40 -11.65 4.45
#